data_e5125f92496250672752fb380c4fe4db
#
_entry.id   e5125f92496250672752fb380c4fe4db
#
_cell.length_a   1.000
_cell.length_b   1.000
_cell.length_c   1.000
_cell.angle_alpha   90.00
_cell.angle_beta   90.00
_cell.angle_gamma   90.00
#
_symmetry.space_group_name_H-M   'P 1'
#
loop_
_entity.id
_entity.type
_entity.pdbx_description
1 polymer ?
#
loop_
_entity_poly.entity_id
_entity_poly.type
_entity_poly.pdbx_seq_one_letter_code
_entity_poly.pdbx_strand_id
1 'polypeptide(L)'
;MPNTSAPTHSTTAKPALMGIARQPILDAKRAIFGYELFDRSLNGQNFSAASDAALLFNLLSNADSEVLSGSNIIFINCTHQTLAGGHLELIEPERVVLEVPPLPLDKSSAEDIETYCQTLISVHKRGFKLAFDVEVLAPEYASWLVLASFIKFDISKLSAEAFAQAVGLASRTTPARLVAEKVETVAQYESAAKLGCTLFQGYWFAKPTLIHGQAIRPAQAAIIQLINLVRKQASTADIEEVFKRDPTLSYNLLRFINSAGFGLSCEITSFRHAVMLLGLKKLFRWAALLMTTSQAGGGSPAVGHAAIVRGRLMELLAAELLPQEECDNAFVVGIFSLLDTMVGLPLVQVIDTISLPQSVTDALLHDSGLLAPFLRLTLACENVDDVAFAETTEALQLTDHQVNWAHLQALAWAETVFSAK
;
A
#
# COMPACT_ATOMS: atom_id res chain seq x y z
N MET A 1 -12.11 -50.73 44.46
CA MET A 1 -11.26 -50.23 43.42
C MET A 1 -11.95 -49.00 42.83
N PRO A 2 -11.45 -47.77 43.00
CA PRO A 2 -12.05 -46.59 42.41
C PRO A 2 -11.42 -46.33 41.05
N ASN A 3 -12.29 -46.10 40.07
CA ASN A 3 -11.98 -45.73 38.70
C ASN A 3 -11.56 -44.26 38.67
N THR A 4 -10.29 -43.98 38.39
CA THR A 4 -9.78 -42.64 38.16
C THR A 4 -9.93 -42.34 36.67
N SER A 5 -10.93 -41.56 36.29
CA SER A 5 -11.04 -40.91 35.00
C SER A 5 -10.11 -39.71 34.96
N ALA A 6 -9.16 -39.74 34.01
CA ALA A 6 -8.27 -38.64 33.70
C ALA A 6 -9.04 -37.46 33.11
N PRO A 7 -8.64 -36.21 33.38
CA PRO A 7 -9.27 -35.04 32.76
C PRO A 7 -8.86 -34.95 31.30
N THR A 8 -9.86 -34.90 30.41
CA THR A 8 -9.70 -34.54 29.02
C THR A 8 -9.19 -33.10 28.93
N HIS A 9 -7.95 -32.91 28.48
CA HIS A 9 -7.44 -31.61 28.08
C HIS A 9 -8.29 -31.07 26.92
N SER A 10 -9.12 -30.12 27.21
CA SER A 10 -9.73 -29.24 26.24
C SER A 10 -8.59 -28.43 25.56
N THR A 11 -8.24 -28.79 24.37
CA THR A 11 -7.42 -27.96 23.46
C THR A 11 -8.26 -26.75 23.15
N THR A 12 -8.04 -25.66 23.88
CA THR A 12 -8.48 -24.32 23.47
C THR A 12 -7.75 -24.01 22.17
N ALA A 13 -8.47 -24.06 21.05
CA ALA A 13 -7.97 -23.57 19.77
C ALA A 13 -7.50 -22.11 19.98
N LYS A 14 -6.21 -21.85 19.75
CA LYS A 14 -5.71 -20.48 19.67
C LYS A 14 -6.55 -19.72 18.65
N PRO A 15 -7.01 -18.49 18.96
CA PRO A 15 -7.70 -17.68 17.97
C PRO A 15 -6.78 -17.52 16.76
N ALA A 16 -7.29 -17.82 15.57
CA ALA A 16 -6.59 -17.62 14.32
C ALA A 16 -6.25 -16.12 14.24
N LEU A 17 -4.96 -15.82 14.21
CA LEU A 17 -4.45 -14.45 14.07
C LEU A 17 -4.67 -14.03 12.61
N MET A 18 -5.51 -13.02 12.42
CA MET A 18 -5.85 -12.50 11.10
C MET A 18 -4.81 -11.48 10.65
N GLY A 19 -4.25 -11.67 9.46
CA GLY A 19 -3.39 -10.72 8.78
C GLY A 19 -4.20 -9.84 7.81
N ILE A 20 -4.02 -8.52 7.86
CA ILE A 20 -4.62 -7.60 6.91
C ILE A 20 -3.56 -7.18 5.90
N ALA A 21 -3.79 -7.47 4.61
CA ALA A 21 -3.03 -6.91 3.49
C ALA A 21 -3.81 -5.75 2.86
N ARG A 22 -3.09 -4.85 2.23
CA ARG A 22 -3.68 -3.66 1.59
C ARG A 22 -3.04 -3.46 0.21
N GLN A 23 -3.86 -3.27 -0.81
CA GLN A 23 -3.40 -2.99 -2.17
C GLN A 23 -3.97 -1.66 -2.67
N PRO A 24 -3.15 -0.73 -3.21
CA PRO A 24 -3.63 0.55 -3.70
C PRO A 24 -4.40 0.40 -5.01
N ILE A 25 -5.48 1.18 -5.13
CA ILE A 25 -6.25 1.40 -6.35
C ILE A 25 -5.95 2.83 -6.81
N LEU A 26 -5.42 2.97 -8.02
CA LEU A 26 -4.95 4.23 -8.59
C LEU A 26 -5.96 4.79 -9.58
N ASP A 27 -6.00 6.11 -9.69
CA ASP A 27 -6.72 6.79 -10.77
C ASP A 27 -5.86 6.93 -12.06
N ALA A 28 -6.44 7.51 -13.10
CA ALA A 28 -5.76 7.76 -14.37
C ALA A 28 -4.55 8.73 -14.25
N LYS A 29 -4.44 9.50 -13.17
CA LYS A 29 -3.29 10.37 -12.88
C LYS A 29 -2.25 9.66 -12.02
N ARG A 30 -2.44 8.36 -11.76
CA ARG A 30 -1.61 7.54 -10.87
C ARG A 30 -1.61 8.04 -9.43
N ALA A 31 -2.64 8.76 -9.02
CA ALA A 31 -2.87 9.12 -7.63
C ALA A 31 -3.67 8.00 -6.95
N ILE A 32 -3.48 7.83 -5.64
CA ILE A 32 -4.21 6.83 -4.86
C ILE A 32 -5.66 7.28 -4.75
N PHE A 33 -6.56 6.47 -5.28
CA PHE A 33 -8.00 6.65 -5.16
C PHE A 33 -8.54 5.97 -3.90
N GLY A 34 -8.01 4.81 -3.57
CA GLY A 34 -8.44 3.99 -2.46
C GLY A 34 -7.54 2.78 -2.28
N TYR A 35 -7.95 1.89 -1.39
CA TYR A 35 -7.25 0.66 -1.10
C TYR A 35 -8.21 -0.50 -0.97
N GLU A 36 -7.84 -1.65 -1.49
CA GLU A 36 -8.50 -2.90 -1.18
C GLU A 36 -7.82 -3.57 0.01
N LEU A 37 -8.61 -4.05 0.96
CA LEU A 37 -8.14 -4.78 2.13
C LEU A 37 -8.40 -6.26 1.97
N PHE A 38 -7.37 -7.06 2.27
CA PHE A 38 -7.43 -8.52 2.22
C PHE A 38 -7.17 -9.11 3.59
N ASP A 39 -7.91 -10.15 3.92
CA ASP A 39 -7.60 -11.01 5.06
C ASP A 39 -6.56 -12.05 4.64
N ARG A 40 -5.43 -12.09 5.36
CA ARG A 40 -4.37 -13.10 5.22
C ARG A 40 -4.52 -14.19 6.28
N SER A 41 -5.66 -14.81 6.40
CA SER A 41 -5.73 -16.02 7.21
C SER A 41 -4.96 -17.16 6.52
N LEU A 42 -4.16 -17.89 7.31
CA LEU A 42 -3.19 -18.93 6.87
C LEU A 42 -3.75 -20.08 5.99
N ASN A 43 -4.98 -20.02 5.55
CA ASN A 43 -5.62 -21.01 4.71
C ASN A 43 -6.35 -20.39 3.51
N GLY A 44 -5.67 -19.62 2.69
CA GLY A 44 -6.05 -18.93 1.45
C GLY A 44 -7.20 -19.44 0.57
N GLN A 45 -8.22 -20.09 1.10
CA GLN A 45 -9.30 -20.69 0.30
C GLN A 45 -10.74 -20.45 0.79
N ASN A 46 -10.97 -19.80 1.91
CA ASN A 46 -12.36 -19.60 2.34
C ASN A 46 -12.58 -18.16 2.83
N PHE A 47 -13.05 -17.30 1.93
CA PHE A 47 -13.80 -16.11 2.35
C PHE A 47 -15.00 -16.61 3.18
N SER A 48 -15.06 -16.23 4.43
CA SER A 48 -16.16 -16.60 5.33
C SER A 48 -16.72 -15.35 5.98
N ALA A 49 -18.02 -15.38 6.30
CA ALA A 49 -18.65 -14.29 7.04
C ALA A 49 -17.92 -13.99 8.38
N ALA A 50 -17.21 -14.96 8.94
CA ALA A 50 -16.40 -14.77 10.15
C ALA A 50 -15.10 -14.00 9.86
N SER A 51 -14.43 -14.26 8.72
CA SER A 51 -13.23 -13.52 8.31
C SER A 51 -13.56 -12.07 7.92
N ASP A 52 -14.64 -11.88 7.16
CA ASP A 52 -15.12 -10.54 6.77
C ASP A 52 -15.54 -9.72 8.01
N ALA A 53 -16.29 -10.34 8.93
CA ALA A 53 -16.70 -9.69 10.17
C ALA A 53 -15.51 -9.33 11.05
N ALA A 54 -14.48 -10.17 11.10
CA ALA A 54 -13.28 -9.89 11.88
C ALA A 54 -12.40 -8.84 11.22
N LEU A 55 -12.31 -8.78 9.88
CA LEU A 55 -11.66 -7.69 9.14
C LEU A 55 -12.35 -6.36 9.46
N LEU A 56 -13.67 -6.32 9.39
CA LEU A 56 -14.50 -5.16 9.71
C LEU A 56 -14.37 -4.77 11.19
N PHE A 57 -14.37 -5.75 12.11
CA PHE A 57 -14.17 -5.51 13.54
C PHE A 57 -12.79 -4.93 13.84
N ASN A 58 -11.74 -5.42 13.18
CA ASN A 58 -10.38 -4.90 13.33
C ASN A 58 -10.25 -3.47 12.80
N LEU A 59 -10.95 -3.13 11.70
CA LEU A 59 -11.05 -1.76 11.22
C LEU A 59 -11.72 -0.82 12.23
N LEU A 60 -12.77 -1.30 12.90
CA LEU A 60 -13.53 -0.51 13.86
C LEU A 60 -12.87 -0.43 15.25
N SER A 61 -12.18 -1.51 15.67
CA SER A 61 -11.56 -1.60 17.01
C SER A 61 -10.26 -0.83 17.12
N ASN A 62 -9.61 -0.54 16.00
CA ASN A 62 -8.46 0.34 16.01
C ASN A 62 -9.00 1.79 16.02
N ALA A 63 -8.93 2.43 17.18
CA ALA A 63 -9.36 3.82 17.41
C ALA A 63 -8.73 4.85 16.44
N ASP A 64 -7.76 4.42 15.66
CA ASP A 64 -7.09 5.15 14.59
C ASP A 64 -7.62 4.77 13.19
N SER A 65 -8.92 4.45 13.05
CA SER A 65 -9.51 4.14 11.73
C SER A 65 -9.35 5.29 10.72
N GLU A 66 -9.31 6.53 11.18
CA GLU A 66 -8.91 7.69 10.37
C GLU A 66 -7.46 7.62 9.92
N VAL A 67 -6.60 7.01 10.70
CA VAL A 67 -5.17 6.83 10.41
C VAL A 67 -4.94 5.71 9.39
N LEU A 68 -5.79 4.66 9.37
CA LEU A 68 -5.67 3.54 8.43
C LEU A 68 -6.07 3.89 6.99
N SER A 69 -7.00 4.79 6.81
CA SER A 69 -7.53 5.14 5.49
C SER A 69 -7.21 6.58 5.05
N GLY A 70 -6.76 7.44 5.94
CA GLY A 70 -6.67 8.87 5.65
C GLY A 70 -8.02 9.39 5.11
N SER A 71 -8.01 10.13 4.00
CA SER A 71 -9.21 10.52 3.24
C SER A 71 -9.62 9.53 2.14
N ASN A 72 -8.95 8.37 2.02
CA ASN A 72 -9.10 7.45 0.91
C ASN A 72 -10.27 6.47 1.09
N ILE A 73 -10.78 5.97 -0.02
CA ILE A 73 -11.86 4.97 -0.05
C ILE A 73 -11.27 3.58 0.23
N ILE A 74 -11.98 2.77 0.99
CA ILE A 74 -11.62 1.39 1.33
C ILE A 74 -12.56 0.43 0.61
N PHE A 75 -11.99 -0.53 -0.09
CA PHE A 75 -12.69 -1.66 -0.70
C PHE A 75 -12.53 -2.88 0.20
N ILE A 76 -13.62 -3.57 0.47
CA ILE A 76 -13.66 -4.74 1.36
C ILE A 76 -14.47 -5.85 0.69
N ASN A 77 -13.86 -7.02 0.58
CA ASN A 77 -14.53 -8.22 0.11
C ASN A 77 -15.60 -8.65 1.13
N CYS A 78 -16.81 -8.90 0.69
CA CYS A 78 -17.94 -9.28 1.52
C CYS A 78 -18.67 -10.47 0.94
N THR A 79 -18.91 -11.49 1.78
CA THR A 79 -19.82 -12.57 1.44
C THR A 79 -21.29 -12.11 1.55
N HIS A 80 -22.19 -12.79 0.86
CA HIS A 80 -23.63 -12.52 0.98
C HIS A 80 -24.15 -12.67 2.41
N GLN A 81 -23.55 -13.56 3.22
CA GLN A 81 -23.88 -13.73 4.62
C GLN A 81 -23.46 -12.52 5.47
N THR A 82 -22.31 -11.91 5.17
CA THR A 82 -21.82 -10.71 5.84
C THR A 82 -22.73 -9.52 5.58
N LEU A 83 -23.27 -9.41 4.36
CA LEU A 83 -24.19 -8.32 3.99
C LEU A 83 -25.51 -8.33 4.79
N ALA A 84 -25.98 -9.51 5.16
CA ALA A 84 -27.18 -9.69 6.00
C ALA A 84 -26.91 -9.49 7.50
N GLY A 85 -25.63 -9.42 7.89
CA GLY A 85 -25.21 -9.28 9.29
C GLY A 85 -25.30 -7.86 9.83
N GLY A 86 -25.41 -7.70 11.16
CA GLY A 86 -25.48 -6.40 11.85
C GLY A 86 -24.16 -5.62 11.89
N HIS A 87 -23.04 -6.20 11.43
CA HIS A 87 -21.70 -5.56 11.53
C HIS A 87 -21.59 -4.29 10.68
N LEU A 88 -22.32 -4.23 9.56
CA LEU A 88 -22.33 -3.05 8.71
C LEU A 88 -22.99 -1.82 9.36
N GLU A 89 -23.76 -2.01 10.45
CA GLU A 89 -24.37 -0.91 11.19
C GLU A 89 -23.35 -0.03 11.92
N LEU A 90 -22.16 -0.57 12.17
CA LEU A 90 -21.07 0.12 12.85
C LEU A 90 -20.13 0.87 11.91
N ILE A 91 -20.36 0.82 10.60
CA ILE A 91 -19.46 1.36 9.57
C ILE A 91 -20.08 2.59 8.93
N GLU A 92 -19.28 3.64 8.76
CA GLU A 92 -19.66 4.78 7.96
C GLU A 92 -19.63 4.41 6.46
N PRO A 93 -20.78 4.45 5.76
CA PRO A 93 -20.89 3.92 4.40
C PRO A 93 -20.16 4.76 3.35
N GLU A 94 -19.90 6.04 3.64
CA GLU A 94 -19.39 7.01 2.65
C GLU A 94 -18.00 6.66 2.13
N ARG A 95 -17.20 6.00 2.95
CA ARG A 95 -15.79 5.69 2.69
C ARG A 95 -15.53 4.21 2.39
N VAL A 96 -16.58 3.37 2.45
CA VAL A 96 -16.45 1.94 2.26
C VAL A 96 -17.17 1.51 1.00
N VAL A 97 -16.48 0.73 0.17
CA VAL A 97 -17.02 0.01 -0.98
C VAL A 97 -17.05 -1.46 -0.63
N LEU A 98 -18.21 -2.07 -0.74
CA LEU A 98 -18.38 -3.50 -0.52
C LEU A 98 -18.22 -4.24 -1.84
N GLU A 99 -17.22 -5.11 -1.92
CA GLU A 99 -16.99 -5.98 -3.07
C GLU A 99 -17.76 -7.27 -2.87
N VAL A 100 -18.73 -7.49 -3.73
CA VAL A 100 -19.67 -8.61 -3.59
C VAL A 100 -19.54 -9.51 -4.81
N PRO A 101 -19.08 -10.78 -4.64
CA PRO A 101 -19.01 -11.71 -5.74
C PRO A 101 -20.43 -12.08 -6.23
N PRO A 102 -20.65 -12.14 -7.56
CA PRO A 102 -21.88 -12.71 -8.09
C PRO A 102 -22.08 -14.16 -7.66
N LEU A 103 -23.34 -14.60 -7.58
CA LEU A 103 -23.64 -15.99 -7.28
C LEU A 103 -23.21 -16.90 -8.45
N PRO A 104 -22.72 -18.12 -8.20
CA PRO A 104 -22.44 -19.05 -9.27
C PRO A 104 -23.72 -19.44 -10.01
N LEU A 105 -23.84 -19.11 -11.32
CA LEU A 105 -25.05 -19.36 -12.12
C LEU A 105 -25.39 -20.84 -12.27
N ASP A 106 -24.40 -21.71 -12.16
CA ASP A 106 -24.55 -23.19 -12.20
C ASP A 106 -25.19 -23.75 -10.90
N LYS A 107 -25.24 -22.97 -9.83
CA LYS A 107 -25.70 -23.39 -8.50
C LYS A 107 -26.81 -22.52 -7.91
N SER A 108 -27.22 -21.46 -8.61
CA SER A 108 -28.16 -20.47 -8.09
C SER A 108 -29.35 -20.31 -9.04
N SER A 109 -30.55 -20.29 -8.47
CA SER A 109 -31.77 -20.03 -9.22
C SER A 109 -31.98 -18.53 -9.45
N ALA A 110 -32.87 -18.17 -10.36
CA ALA A 110 -33.31 -16.78 -10.56
C ALA A 110 -33.94 -16.20 -9.28
N GLU A 111 -34.60 -17.02 -8.47
CA GLU A 111 -35.20 -16.63 -7.18
C GLU A 111 -34.12 -16.33 -6.13
N ASP A 112 -33.01 -17.08 -6.13
CA ASP A 112 -31.86 -16.80 -5.28
C ASP A 112 -31.24 -15.44 -5.65
N ILE A 113 -31.02 -15.18 -6.94
CA ILE A 113 -30.45 -13.92 -7.44
C ILE A 113 -31.33 -12.74 -7.03
N GLU A 114 -32.65 -12.86 -7.16
CA GLU A 114 -33.59 -11.81 -6.77
C GLU A 114 -33.61 -11.62 -5.25
N THR A 115 -33.57 -12.68 -4.46
CA THR A 115 -33.53 -12.60 -2.99
C THR A 115 -32.29 -11.86 -2.51
N TYR A 116 -31.14 -12.16 -3.06
CA TYR A 116 -29.89 -11.45 -2.73
C TYR A 116 -29.90 -10.01 -3.25
N CYS A 117 -30.59 -9.73 -4.40
CA CYS A 117 -30.77 -8.38 -4.90
C CYS A 117 -31.46 -7.48 -3.87
N GLN A 118 -32.46 -7.98 -3.16
CA GLN A 118 -33.15 -7.23 -2.10
C GLN A 118 -32.19 -6.86 -0.95
N THR A 119 -31.27 -7.76 -0.59
CA THR A 119 -30.22 -7.45 0.38
C THR A 119 -29.28 -6.36 -0.12
N LEU A 120 -28.84 -6.43 -1.38
CA LEU A 120 -27.99 -5.41 -2.00
C LEU A 120 -28.68 -4.04 -2.06
N ILE A 121 -29.98 -4.00 -2.40
CA ILE A 121 -30.80 -2.78 -2.39
C ILE A 121 -30.85 -2.17 -0.97
N SER A 122 -31.02 -3.01 0.06
CA SER A 122 -31.03 -2.55 1.45
C SER A 122 -29.70 -1.90 1.84
N VAL A 123 -28.57 -2.56 1.53
CA VAL A 123 -27.23 -2.07 1.80
C VAL A 123 -26.93 -0.78 1.02
N HIS A 124 -27.32 -0.74 -0.26
CA HIS A 124 -27.15 0.44 -1.11
C HIS A 124 -27.96 1.65 -0.59
N LYS A 125 -29.20 1.44 -0.13
CA LYS A 125 -30.03 2.48 0.49
C LYS A 125 -29.44 3.05 1.78
N ARG A 126 -28.60 2.29 2.46
CA ARG A 126 -27.83 2.75 3.65
C ARG A 126 -26.65 3.63 3.28
N GLY A 127 -26.36 3.81 1.99
CA GLY A 127 -25.28 4.67 1.48
C GLY A 127 -23.99 3.93 1.08
N PHE A 128 -23.93 2.60 1.24
CA PHE A 128 -22.77 1.84 0.79
C PHE A 128 -22.67 1.82 -0.74
N LYS A 129 -21.45 1.94 -1.24
CA LYS A 129 -21.11 1.71 -2.64
C LYS A 129 -20.87 0.23 -2.87
N LEU A 130 -21.30 -0.29 -4.01
CA LEU A 130 -21.12 -1.70 -4.37
C LEU A 130 -20.14 -1.83 -5.53
N ALA A 131 -19.24 -2.78 -5.41
CA ALA A 131 -18.34 -3.22 -6.47
C ALA A 131 -18.65 -4.68 -6.81
N PHE A 132 -18.64 -5.00 -8.10
CA PHE A 132 -18.89 -6.34 -8.62
C PHE A 132 -17.81 -6.73 -9.62
N ASP A 133 -17.55 -8.02 -9.72
CA ASP A 133 -16.72 -8.58 -10.77
C ASP A 133 -17.43 -8.57 -12.13
N VAL A 134 -16.67 -8.83 -13.19
CA VAL A 134 -17.15 -8.79 -14.59
C VAL A 134 -18.38 -9.68 -14.86
N GLU A 135 -18.58 -10.73 -14.08
CA GLU A 135 -19.71 -11.66 -14.19
C GLU A 135 -21.06 -10.98 -13.98
N VAL A 136 -21.11 -9.81 -13.27
CA VAL A 136 -22.36 -9.04 -13.09
C VAL A 136 -22.93 -8.51 -14.41
N LEU A 137 -22.14 -8.52 -15.49
CA LEU A 137 -22.60 -8.12 -16.83
C LEU A 137 -23.48 -9.17 -17.51
N ALA A 138 -23.60 -10.37 -16.94
CA ALA A 138 -24.51 -11.38 -17.46
C ALA A 138 -25.98 -10.93 -17.29
N PRO A 139 -26.85 -11.28 -18.25
CA PRO A 139 -28.25 -10.81 -18.25
C PRO A 139 -29.03 -11.14 -16.96
N GLU A 140 -28.67 -12.23 -16.31
CA GLU A 140 -29.25 -12.72 -15.05
C GLU A 140 -29.08 -11.73 -13.91
N TYR A 141 -28.04 -10.91 -13.94
CA TYR A 141 -27.70 -9.91 -12.93
C TYR A 141 -28.14 -8.48 -13.32
N ALA A 142 -29.04 -8.32 -14.29
CA ALA A 142 -29.46 -6.98 -14.72
C ALA A 142 -29.99 -6.11 -13.58
N SER A 143 -30.64 -6.69 -12.56
CA SER A 143 -31.11 -5.99 -11.35
C SER A 143 -29.96 -5.54 -10.43
N TRP A 144 -28.86 -6.30 -10.36
CA TRP A 144 -27.68 -5.94 -9.58
C TRP A 144 -26.85 -4.85 -10.27
N LEU A 145 -26.78 -4.91 -11.61
CA LEU A 145 -25.99 -3.98 -12.40
C LEU A 145 -26.41 -2.51 -12.19
N VAL A 146 -27.70 -2.28 -11.90
CA VAL A 146 -28.22 -0.94 -11.57
C VAL A 146 -27.65 -0.40 -10.27
N LEU A 147 -27.23 -1.26 -9.35
CA LEU A 147 -26.66 -0.91 -8.05
C LEU A 147 -25.15 -0.74 -8.10
N ALA A 148 -24.50 -1.11 -9.21
CA ALA A 148 -23.05 -1.07 -9.36
C ALA A 148 -22.52 0.37 -9.30
N SER A 149 -21.64 0.63 -8.35
CA SER A 149 -20.80 1.83 -8.30
C SER A 149 -19.44 1.58 -9.00
N PHE A 150 -18.97 0.34 -8.95
CA PHE A 150 -17.74 -0.09 -9.57
C PHE A 150 -17.92 -1.48 -10.22
N ILE A 151 -17.23 -1.70 -11.35
CA ILE A 151 -17.08 -3.03 -11.96
C ILE A 151 -15.59 -3.30 -12.10
N LYS A 152 -15.15 -4.45 -11.59
CA LYS A 152 -13.77 -4.89 -11.55
C LYS A 152 -13.51 -5.93 -12.64
N PHE A 153 -12.40 -5.79 -13.31
CA PHE A 153 -11.96 -6.66 -14.42
C PHE A 153 -10.58 -7.22 -14.11
N ASP A 154 -10.50 -8.47 -13.69
CA ASP A 154 -9.24 -9.19 -13.56
C ASP A 154 -8.67 -9.48 -14.97
N ILE A 155 -7.74 -8.62 -15.42
CA ILE A 155 -7.16 -8.75 -16.77
C ILE A 155 -6.28 -9.99 -16.94
N SER A 156 -5.90 -10.66 -15.85
CA SER A 156 -5.14 -11.91 -15.93
C SER A 156 -6.00 -13.10 -16.34
N LYS A 157 -7.33 -13.01 -16.16
CA LYS A 157 -8.30 -14.05 -16.47
C LYS A 157 -8.99 -13.87 -17.83
N LEU A 158 -8.80 -12.71 -18.46
CA LEU A 158 -9.51 -12.36 -19.71
C LEU A 158 -8.53 -12.27 -20.88
N SER A 159 -8.96 -12.74 -22.07
CA SER A 159 -8.24 -12.39 -23.29
C SER A 159 -8.42 -10.89 -23.59
N ALA A 160 -7.53 -10.32 -24.41
CA ALA A 160 -7.62 -8.89 -24.77
C ALA A 160 -8.95 -8.55 -25.45
N GLU A 161 -9.48 -9.47 -26.30
CA GLU A 161 -10.76 -9.33 -26.98
C GLU A 161 -11.93 -9.41 -26.00
N ALA A 162 -11.93 -10.39 -25.07
CA ALA A 162 -12.95 -10.55 -24.06
C ALA A 162 -12.99 -9.35 -23.11
N PHE A 163 -11.82 -8.85 -22.70
CA PHE A 163 -11.71 -7.65 -21.89
C PHE A 163 -12.29 -6.42 -22.61
N ALA A 164 -11.92 -6.19 -23.89
CA ALA A 164 -12.44 -5.07 -24.65
C ALA A 164 -13.97 -5.14 -24.84
N GLN A 165 -14.52 -6.34 -25.09
CA GLN A 165 -15.96 -6.56 -25.20
C GLN A 165 -16.66 -6.29 -23.87
N ALA A 166 -16.16 -6.80 -22.76
CA ALA A 166 -16.74 -6.62 -21.43
C ALA A 166 -16.72 -5.16 -20.99
N VAL A 167 -15.60 -4.44 -21.17
CA VAL A 167 -15.50 -2.99 -20.91
C VAL A 167 -16.47 -2.21 -21.79
N GLY A 168 -16.55 -2.55 -23.08
CA GLY A 168 -17.47 -1.92 -24.01
C GLY A 168 -18.95 -2.18 -23.65
N LEU A 169 -19.29 -3.35 -23.11
CA LEU A 169 -20.64 -3.67 -22.61
C LEU A 169 -20.91 -2.84 -21.34
N ALA A 170 -20.04 -2.88 -20.35
CA ALA A 170 -20.18 -2.13 -19.10
C ALA A 170 -20.38 -0.64 -19.35
N SER A 171 -19.57 -0.02 -20.21
CA SER A 171 -19.66 1.40 -20.53
C SER A 171 -21.00 1.83 -21.17
N ARG A 172 -21.73 0.88 -21.79
CA ARG A 172 -23.04 1.14 -22.41
C ARG A 172 -24.20 0.85 -21.48
N THR A 173 -24.01 -0.02 -20.49
CA THR A 173 -25.11 -0.55 -19.66
C THR A 173 -25.18 0.05 -18.26
N THR A 174 -24.09 0.65 -17.77
CA THR A 174 -24.05 1.21 -16.41
C THR A 174 -23.14 2.45 -16.33
N PRO A 175 -23.44 3.41 -15.44
CA PRO A 175 -22.55 4.52 -15.11
C PRO A 175 -21.43 4.14 -14.14
N ALA A 176 -21.31 2.88 -13.73
CA ALA A 176 -20.31 2.42 -12.78
C ALA A 176 -18.88 2.75 -13.26
N ARG A 177 -17.98 3.04 -12.33
CA ARG A 177 -16.56 3.23 -12.63
C ARG A 177 -15.90 1.88 -12.89
N LEU A 178 -15.09 1.82 -13.92
CA LEU A 178 -14.44 0.59 -14.36
C LEU A 178 -13.04 0.50 -13.78
N VAL A 179 -12.74 -0.61 -13.10
CA VAL A 179 -11.48 -0.92 -12.42
C VAL A 179 -10.78 -2.05 -13.15
N ALA A 180 -9.57 -1.81 -13.67
CA ALA A 180 -8.72 -2.88 -14.19
C ALA A 180 -7.83 -3.41 -13.06
N GLU A 181 -7.92 -4.70 -12.76
CA GLU A 181 -7.15 -5.38 -11.73
C GLU A 181 -5.99 -6.18 -12.32
N LYS A 182 -4.98 -6.45 -11.48
CA LYS A 182 -3.77 -7.20 -11.83
C LYS A 182 -3.02 -6.60 -13.03
N VAL A 183 -3.05 -5.29 -13.11
CA VAL A 183 -2.26 -4.54 -14.09
C VAL A 183 -0.78 -4.63 -13.70
N GLU A 184 0.02 -5.30 -14.52
CA GLU A 184 1.44 -5.55 -14.23
C GLU A 184 2.39 -4.77 -15.13
N THR A 185 1.91 -4.24 -16.24
CA THR A 185 2.73 -3.53 -17.22
C THR A 185 2.11 -2.21 -17.64
N VAL A 186 2.95 -1.27 -18.08
CA VAL A 186 2.50 0.01 -18.64
C VAL A 186 1.61 -0.21 -19.87
N ALA A 187 1.92 -1.21 -20.71
CA ALA A 187 1.12 -1.53 -21.89
C ALA A 187 -0.31 -1.99 -21.52
N GLN A 188 -0.45 -2.80 -20.47
CA GLN A 188 -1.76 -3.21 -19.94
C GLN A 188 -2.53 -1.99 -19.40
N TYR A 189 -1.87 -1.11 -18.65
CA TYR A 189 -2.46 0.13 -18.17
C TYR A 189 -2.97 1.00 -19.32
N GLU A 190 -2.12 1.27 -20.32
CA GLU A 190 -2.50 2.10 -21.47
C GLU A 190 -3.67 1.49 -22.27
N SER A 191 -3.66 0.17 -22.43
CA SER A 191 -4.75 -0.55 -23.09
C SER A 191 -6.05 -0.42 -22.33
N ALA A 192 -6.04 -0.68 -21.02
CA ALA A 192 -7.22 -0.57 -20.17
C ALA A 192 -7.75 0.88 -20.11
N ALA A 193 -6.87 1.88 -20.01
CA ALA A 193 -7.25 3.29 -20.03
C ALA A 193 -7.89 3.70 -21.36
N LYS A 194 -7.35 3.26 -22.50
CA LYS A 194 -7.94 3.51 -23.81
C LYS A 194 -9.32 2.90 -23.99
N LEU A 195 -9.57 1.76 -23.36
CA LEU A 195 -10.88 1.10 -23.40
C LEU A 195 -11.92 1.78 -22.50
N GLY A 196 -11.50 2.59 -21.53
CA GLY A 196 -12.41 3.35 -20.65
C GLY A 196 -12.32 3.02 -19.17
N CYS A 197 -11.36 2.18 -18.75
CA CYS A 197 -11.09 2.03 -17.32
C CYS A 197 -10.53 3.32 -16.73
N THR A 198 -11.05 3.72 -15.57
CA THR A 198 -10.65 4.95 -14.87
C THR A 198 -9.91 4.68 -13.58
N LEU A 199 -9.91 3.44 -13.13
CA LEU A 199 -9.21 2.97 -11.94
C LEU A 199 -8.38 1.74 -12.28
N PHE A 200 -7.25 1.59 -11.58
CA PHE A 200 -6.25 0.57 -11.89
C PHE A 200 -5.65 0.01 -10.61
N GLN A 201 -5.52 -1.29 -10.54
CA GLN A 201 -4.93 -2.01 -9.41
C GLN A 201 -3.89 -3.00 -9.91
N GLY A 202 -2.73 -3.04 -9.28
CA GLY A 202 -1.61 -3.89 -9.67
C GLY A 202 -0.28 -3.15 -9.53
N TYR A 203 0.83 -3.85 -9.77
CA TYR A 203 2.18 -3.32 -9.52
C TYR A 203 2.84 -2.62 -10.71
N TRP A 204 2.07 -2.34 -11.78
CA TRP A 204 2.59 -1.70 -12.99
C TRP A 204 3.27 -0.34 -12.73
N PHE A 205 2.77 0.42 -11.76
CA PHE A 205 3.28 1.74 -11.42
C PHE A 205 4.62 1.70 -10.68
N ALA A 206 4.91 0.59 -10.01
CA ALA A 206 6.15 0.37 -9.26
C ALA A 206 7.25 -0.31 -10.10
N LYS A 207 6.94 -0.72 -11.35
CA LYS A 207 7.95 -1.26 -12.27
C LYS A 207 8.70 -0.10 -12.95
N PRO A 208 10.04 -0.14 -13.00
CA PRO A 208 10.83 0.93 -13.58
C PRO A 208 10.55 1.06 -15.07
N THR A 209 10.13 2.25 -15.50
CA THR A 209 10.07 2.62 -16.91
C THR A 209 11.39 3.29 -17.26
N LEU A 210 12.36 2.51 -17.73
CA LEU A 210 13.66 3.02 -18.11
C LEU A 210 13.54 3.88 -19.38
N ILE A 211 13.67 5.19 -19.23
CA ILE A 211 13.74 6.10 -20.35
C ILE A 211 15.23 6.31 -20.68
N HIS A 212 15.67 5.69 -21.76
CA HIS A 212 17.06 5.81 -22.22
C HIS A 212 17.40 7.28 -22.47
N GLY A 213 18.42 7.80 -21.77
CA GLY A 213 18.98 9.14 -21.99
C GLY A 213 18.53 10.24 -21.02
N GLN A 214 17.82 9.96 -19.93
CA GLN A 214 17.54 10.98 -18.91
C GLN A 214 18.74 11.17 -17.98
N ALA A 215 19.28 12.40 -17.96
CA ALA A 215 20.16 12.84 -16.89
C ALA A 215 19.36 13.09 -15.59
N ILE A 216 19.98 12.87 -14.43
CA ILE A 216 19.41 13.21 -13.11
C ILE A 216 19.01 14.70 -13.13
N ARG A 217 17.76 15.01 -12.77
CA ARG A 217 17.25 16.38 -12.79
C ARG A 217 17.90 17.22 -11.68
N PRO A 218 18.02 18.57 -11.85
CA PRO A 218 18.74 19.43 -10.90
C PRO A 218 18.29 19.27 -9.43
N ALA A 219 17.00 19.20 -9.16
CA ALA A 219 16.48 19.01 -7.79
C ALA A 219 16.89 17.65 -7.21
N GLN A 220 16.89 16.59 -8.00
CA GLN A 220 17.34 15.25 -7.55
C GLN A 220 18.86 15.25 -7.30
N ALA A 221 19.63 15.93 -8.15
CA ALA A 221 21.07 16.09 -7.96
C ALA A 221 21.40 16.79 -6.63
N ALA A 222 20.63 17.82 -6.24
CA ALA A 222 20.81 18.51 -4.95
C ALA A 222 20.51 17.60 -3.76
N ILE A 223 19.45 16.78 -3.85
CA ILE A 223 19.12 15.80 -2.79
C ILE A 223 20.21 14.72 -2.68
N ILE A 224 20.70 14.20 -3.79
CA ILE A 224 21.82 13.23 -3.82
C ILE A 224 23.08 13.85 -3.23
N GLN A 225 23.40 15.10 -3.59
CA GLN A 225 24.53 15.83 -3.01
C GLN A 225 24.39 15.98 -1.50
N LEU A 226 23.19 16.32 -1.01
CA LEU A 226 22.89 16.41 0.43
C LEU A 226 23.11 15.06 1.13
N ILE A 227 22.57 13.98 0.57
CA ILE A 227 22.73 12.62 1.09
C ILE A 227 24.23 12.26 1.21
N ASN A 228 25.00 12.56 0.17
CA ASN A 228 26.45 12.28 0.16
C ASN A 228 27.21 13.08 1.22
N LEU A 229 26.91 14.38 1.37
CA LEU A 229 27.56 15.22 2.39
C LEU A 229 27.22 14.73 3.80
N VAL A 230 25.97 14.40 4.04
CA VAL A 230 25.52 13.88 5.34
C VAL A 230 26.20 12.55 5.68
N ARG A 231 26.32 11.63 4.72
CA ARG A 231 27.00 10.35 4.91
C ARG A 231 28.51 10.49 5.12
N LYS A 232 29.13 11.44 4.48
CA LYS A 232 30.56 11.77 4.69
C LYS A 232 30.82 12.57 5.97
N GLN A 233 29.78 12.82 6.78
CA GLN A 233 29.86 13.66 7.99
C GLN A 233 30.52 15.02 7.69
N ALA A 234 30.16 15.61 6.55
CA ALA A 234 30.64 16.91 6.13
C ALA A 234 30.26 18.00 7.15
N SER A 235 30.95 19.12 7.10
CA SER A 235 30.68 20.24 8.01
C SER A 235 29.27 20.78 7.79
N THR A 236 28.68 21.35 8.86
CA THR A 236 27.38 22.03 8.76
C THR A 236 27.39 23.14 7.73
N ALA A 237 28.56 23.78 7.50
CA ALA A 237 28.72 24.83 6.49
C ALA A 237 28.61 24.27 5.07
N ASP A 238 29.20 23.11 4.78
CA ASP A 238 29.09 22.44 3.46
C ASP A 238 27.65 22.02 3.17
N ILE A 239 26.96 21.53 4.18
CA ILE A 239 25.54 21.13 4.09
C ILE A 239 24.67 22.39 3.87
N GLU A 240 24.93 23.48 4.59
CA GLU A 240 24.23 24.77 4.43
C GLU A 240 24.36 25.31 3.00
N GLU A 241 25.52 25.14 2.35
CA GLU A 241 25.73 25.58 0.96
C GLU A 241 24.81 24.87 -0.05
N VAL A 242 24.47 23.59 0.18
CA VAL A 242 23.50 22.86 -0.68
C VAL A 242 22.13 23.51 -0.57
N PHE A 243 21.70 23.84 0.65
CA PHE A 243 20.40 24.50 0.88
C PHE A 243 20.36 25.91 0.25
N LYS A 244 21.42 26.68 0.37
CA LYS A 244 21.49 28.03 -0.23
C LYS A 244 21.37 28.01 -1.77
N ARG A 245 21.80 26.94 -2.41
CA ARG A 245 21.74 26.78 -3.88
C ARG A 245 20.38 26.30 -4.39
N ASP A 246 19.56 25.68 -3.54
CA ASP A 246 18.24 25.20 -3.91
C ASP A 246 17.16 25.73 -2.96
N PRO A 247 16.46 26.83 -3.36
CA PRO A 247 15.40 27.44 -2.54
C PRO A 247 14.25 26.48 -2.21
N THR A 248 13.95 25.52 -3.10
CA THR A 248 12.88 24.53 -2.90
C THR A 248 13.28 23.55 -1.81
N LEU A 249 14.51 23.07 -1.85
CA LEU A 249 15.07 22.20 -0.83
C LEU A 249 15.10 22.90 0.54
N SER A 250 15.51 24.16 0.56
CA SER A 250 15.53 25.04 1.71
C SER A 250 14.15 25.20 2.35
N TYR A 251 13.17 25.57 1.55
CA TYR A 251 11.79 25.72 1.99
C TYR A 251 11.24 24.41 2.59
N ASN A 252 11.46 23.29 1.93
CA ASN A 252 11.01 22.00 2.40
C ASN A 252 11.64 21.59 3.73
N LEU A 253 12.94 21.89 3.96
CA LEU A 253 13.59 21.63 5.25
C LEU A 253 12.98 22.45 6.38
N LEU A 254 12.87 23.76 6.19
CA LEU A 254 12.32 24.65 7.22
C LEU A 254 10.86 24.31 7.52
N ARG A 255 10.07 24.03 6.53
CA ARG A 255 8.68 23.58 6.69
C ARG A 255 8.61 22.27 7.47
N PHE A 256 9.45 21.29 7.14
CA PHE A 256 9.48 19.99 7.83
C PHE A 256 9.85 20.16 9.31
N ILE A 257 10.90 20.90 9.63
CA ILE A 257 11.35 21.04 11.01
C ILE A 257 10.39 21.87 11.87
N ASN A 258 9.68 22.82 11.26
CA ASN A 258 8.67 23.65 11.92
C ASN A 258 7.28 22.99 11.95
N SER A 259 7.14 21.75 11.46
CA SER A 259 5.87 21.01 11.56
C SER A 259 5.56 20.62 13.00
N ALA A 260 4.27 20.43 13.30
CA ALA A 260 3.79 20.09 14.65
C ALA A 260 4.46 18.83 15.26
N GLY A 261 4.93 17.91 14.43
CA GLY A 261 5.58 16.66 14.84
C GLY A 261 6.91 16.85 15.59
N PHE A 262 7.54 18.01 15.52
CA PHE A 262 8.78 18.31 16.25
C PHE A 262 8.56 18.97 17.62
N GLY A 263 7.35 19.46 17.90
CA GLY A 263 7.01 20.06 19.20
C GLY A 263 7.93 21.20 19.62
N LEU A 264 8.45 21.97 18.67
CA LEU A 264 9.38 23.07 18.94
C LEU A 264 8.66 24.25 19.59
N SER A 265 9.27 24.86 20.58
CA SER A 265 8.75 26.04 21.27
C SER A 265 8.97 27.33 20.48
N CYS A 266 9.80 27.33 19.46
CA CYS A 266 10.09 28.48 18.60
C CYS A 266 10.29 28.02 17.15
N GLU A 267 10.00 28.93 16.22
CA GLU A 267 10.19 28.70 14.79
C GLU A 267 11.68 28.72 14.42
N ILE A 268 12.11 27.77 13.62
CA ILE A 268 13.47 27.67 13.07
C ILE A 268 13.53 28.39 11.74
N THR A 269 14.36 29.42 11.65
CA THR A 269 14.51 30.25 10.44
C THR A 269 15.88 30.11 9.76
N SER A 270 16.82 29.37 10.40
CA SER A 270 18.19 29.18 9.92
C SER A 270 18.47 27.72 9.54
N PHE A 271 19.04 27.50 8.36
CA PHE A 271 19.43 26.15 7.91
C PHE A 271 20.47 25.51 8.82
N ARG A 272 21.45 26.29 9.28
CA ARG A 272 22.46 25.81 10.24
C ARG A 272 21.80 25.30 11.52
N HIS A 273 20.85 26.06 12.07
CA HIS A 273 20.11 25.66 13.25
C HIS A 273 19.24 24.43 12.99
N ALA A 274 18.57 24.37 11.82
CA ALA A 274 17.82 23.20 11.39
C ALA A 274 18.68 21.93 11.33
N VAL A 275 19.86 22.01 10.70
CA VAL A 275 20.80 20.88 10.57
C VAL A 275 21.35 20.46 11.94
N MET A 276 21.69 21.41 12.81
CA MET A 276 22.17 21.10 14.15
C MET A 276 21.09 20.46 15.03
N LEU A 277 19.85 20.91 14.91
CA LEU A 277 18.74 20.39 15.69
C LEU A 277 18.31 18.99 15.25
N LEU A 278 18.24 18.76 13.94
CA LEU A 278 17.91 17.44 13.36
C LEU A 278 19.02 16.42 13.62
N GLY A 279 20.27 16.86 13.52
CA GLY A 279 21.42 15.99 13.42
C GLY A 279 21.49 15.23 12.08
N LEU A 280 22.66 14.69 11.78
CA LEU A 280 22.93 14.08 10.46
C LEU A 280 22.04 12.86 10.17
N LYS A 281 21.73 12.03 11.17
CA LYS A 281 20.87 10.83 10.98
C LYS A 281 19.46 11.20 10.51
N LYS A 282 18.80 12.12 11.20
CA LYS A 282 17.44 12.56 10.82
C LYS A 282 17.45 13.34 9.52
N LEU A 283 18.50 14.12 9.25
CA LEU A 283 18.67 14.84 7.99
C LEU A 283 18.81 13.87 6.80
N PHE A 284 19.53 12.76 6.98
CA PHE A 284 19.65 11.70 5.97
C PHE A 284 18.30 11.07 5.66
N ARG A 285 17.53 10.67 6.68
CA ARG A 285 16.18 10.12 6.51
C ARG A 285 15.25 11.10 5.81
N TRP A 286 15.30 12.37 6.20
CA TRP A 286 14.51 13.42 5.56
C TRP A 286 14.88 13.61 4.08
N ALA A 287 16.16 13.59 3.75
CA ALA A 287 16.62 13.67 2.37
C ALA A 287 16.16 12.45 1.53
N ALA A 288 16.20 11.24 2.12
CA ALA A 288 15.66 10.03 1.49
C ALA A 288 14.14 10.17 1.24
N LEU A 289 13.38 10.67 2.21
CA LEU A 289 11.95 10.96 2.03
C LEU A 289 11.69 11.99 0.93
N LEU A 290 12.52 13.03 0.81
CA LEU A 290 12.37 14.00 -0.27
C LEU A 290 12.53 13.38 -1.66
N MET A 291 13.36 12.35 -1.82
CA MET A 291 13.45 11.63 -3.09
C MET A 291 12.10 11.05 -3.51
N THR A 292 11.27 10.63 -2.54
CA THR A 292 9.94 10.05 -2.80
C THR A 292 8.89 11.08 -3.16
N THR A 293 9.02 12.31 -2.64
CA THR A 293 8.03 13.38 -2.82
C THR A 293 8.40 14.37 -3.93
N SER A 294 9.63 14.31 -4.45
CA SER A 294 10.08 15.21 -5.49
C SER A 294 9.39 14.88 -6.83
N GLN A 295 8.43 15.70 -7.24
CA GLN A 295 7.75 15.59 -8.56
C GLN A 295 8.71 15.78 -9.75
N ALA A 296 9.94 16.14 -9.50
CA ALA A 296 10.95 16.43 -10.53
C ALA A 296 11.32 15.20 -11.40
N GLY A 297 10.97 13.98 -10.98
CA GLY A 297 11.29 12.72 -11.67
C GLY A 297 10.22 12.16 -12.59
N GLY A 298 9.00 12.70 -12.58
CA GLY A 298 7.87 12.06 -13.28
C GLY A 298 7.37 10.79 -12.56
N GLY A 299 7.85 10.52 -11.35
CA GLY A 299 7.34 9.46 -10.49
C GLY A 299 5.89 9.74 -10.11
N SER A 300 5.06 8.71 -10.18
CA SER A 300 3.67 8.77 -9.69
C SER A 300 3.65 9.04 -8.19
N PRO A 301 2.71 9.84 -7.66
CA PRO A 301 2.49 9.98 -6.22
C PRO A 301 2.38 8.62 -5.50
N ALA A 302 1.84 7.61 -6.18
CA ALA A 302 1.72 6.25 -5.65
C ALA A 302 3.09 5.57 -5.44
N VAL A 303 4.09 5.83 -6.31
CA VAL A 303 5.45 5.29 -6.11
C VAL A 303 6.08 5.87 -4.86
N GLY A 304 5.97 7.20 -4.67
CA GLY A 304 6.45 7.86 -3.47
C GLY A 304 5.79 7.32 -2.20
N HIS A 305 4.46 7.12 -2.24
CA HIS A 305 3.72 6.55 -1.12
C HIS A 305 4.17 5.10 -0.82
N ALA A 306 4.26 4.25 -1.84
CA ALA A 306 4.73 2.88 -1.68
C ALA A 306 6.14 2.81 -1.07
N ALA A 307 7.06 3.68 -1.53
CA ALA A 307 8.41 3.76 -0.99
C ALA A 307 8.43 4.13 0.50
N ILE A 308 7.59 5.09 0.90
CA ILE A 308 7.47 5.50 2.32
C ILE A 308 6.91 4.37 3.18
N VAL A 309 5.88 3.67 2.71
CA VAL A 309 5.33 2.49 3.40
C VAL A 309 6.39 1.42 3.54
N ARG A 310 7.13 1.07 2.47
CA ARG A 310 8.24 0.10 2.53
C ARG A 310 9.29 0.51 3.56
N GLY A 311 9.74 1.76 3.51
CA GLY A 311 10.75 2.27 4.44
C GLY A 311 10.31 2.13 5.89
N ARG A 312 9.09 2.55 6.20
CA ARG A 312 8.57 2.48 7.56
C ARG A 312 8.29 1.05 8.01
N LEU A 313 7.77 0.20 7.14
CA LEU A 313 7.54 -1.21 7.44
C LEU A 313 8.87 -1.92 7.75
N MET A 314 9.88 -1.77 6.91
CA MET A 314 11.20 -2.35 7.14
C MET A 314 11.84 -1.85 8.44
N GLU A 315 11.71 -0.58 8.76
CA GLU A 315 12.19 -0.01 10.04
C GLU A 315 11.51 -0.67 11.24
N LEU A 316 10.19 -0.79 11.23
CA LEU A 316 9.43 -1.38 12.32
C LEU A 316 9.72 -2.87 12.50
N LEU A 317 9.84 -3.63 11.40
CA LEU A 317 10.22 -5.04 11.45
C LEU A 317 11.65 -5.22 11.95
N ALA A 318 12.59 -4.37 11.50
CA ALA A 318 13.97 -4.41 11.95
C ALA A 318 14.10 -4.07 13.44
N ALA A 319 13.25 -3.18 13.98
CA ALA A 319 13.26 -2.79 15.39
C ALA A 319 12.96 -3.95 16.35
N GLU A 320 12.30 -5.00 15.88
CA GLU A 320 12.05 -6.21 16.68
C GLU A 320 13.34 -7.05 16.89
N LEU A 321 14.31 -6.96 15.99
CA LEU A 321 15.43 -7.88 15.92
C LEU A 321 16.81 -7.22 15.87
N LEU A 322 16.91 -5.96 15.48
CA LEU A 322 18.18 -5.31 15.15
C LEU A 322 18.39 -4.04 15.98
N PRO A 323 19.66 -3.61 16.15
CA PRO A 323 19.98 -2.36 16.80
C PRO A 323 19.50 -1.15 15.96
N GLN A 324 19.26 -0.02 16.62
CA GLN A 324 18.70 1.19 16.03
C GLN A 324 19.42 1.68 14.76
N GLU A 325 20.72 1.48 14.65
CA GLU A 325 21.48 1.88 13.47
C GLU A 325 21.05 1.10 12.22
N GLU A 326 20.80 -0.22 12.37
CA GLU A 326 20.35 -1.07 11.29
C GLU A 326 18.85 -0.85 10.99
N CYS A 327 18.05 -0.40 11.96
CA CYS A 327 16.67 0.05 11.70
C CYS A 327 16.65 1.28 10.78
N ASP A 328 17.54 2.25 11.00
CA ASP A 328 17.70 3.40 10.11
C ASP A 328 18.15 2.98 8.70
N ASN A 329 19.04 1.99 8.60
CA ASN A 329 19.45 1.41 7.31
C ASN A 329 18.32 0.65 6.63
N ALA A 330 17.52 -0.12 7.37
CA ALA A 330 16.33 -0.81 6.86
C ALA A 330 15.32 0.18 6.26
N PHE A 331 15.07 1.31 6.94
CA PHE A 331 14.23 2.38 6.40
C PHE A 331 14.73 2.87 5.03
N VAL A 332 16.03 3.06 4.89
CA VAL A 332 16.65 3.52 3.63
C VAL A 332 16.53 2.47 2.53
N VAL A 333 16.72 1.19 2.85
CA VAL A 333 16.52 0.08 1.88
C VAL A 333 15.08 0.11 1.35
N GLY A 334 14.08 0.23 2.22
CA GLY A 334 12.69 0.29 1.81
C GLY A 334 12.40 1.46 0.88
N ILE A 335 12.84 2.67 1.23
CA ILE A 335 12.69 3.87 0.39
C ILE A 335 13.40 3.69 -0.96
N PHE A 336 14.65 3.23 -0.97
CA PHE A 336 15.48 3.17 -2.17
C PHE A 336 15.19 1.95 -3.05
N SER A 337 14.40 1.00 -2.57
CA SER A 337 13.95 -0.14 -3.38
C SER A 337 13.10 0.27 -4.61
N LEU A 338 12.62 1.52 -4.66
CA LEU A 338 11.89 2.10 -5.79
C LEU A 338 12.63 3.29 -6.42
N LEU A 339 13.91 3.46 -6.10
CA LEU A 339 14.67 4.64 -6.53
C LEU A 339 14.86 4.69 -8.05
N ASP A 340 15.02 3.56 -8.71
CA ASP A 340 15.05 3.42 -10.17
C ASP A 340 13.76 3.94 -10.82
N THR A 341 12.62 3.57 -10.27
CA THR A 341 11.30 4.04 -10.73
C THR A 341 11.12 5.55 -10.51
N MET A 342 11.63 6.08 -9.39
CA MET A 342 11.54 7.50 -9.07
C MET A 342 12.45 8.35 -9.95
N VAL A 343 13.65 7.87 -10.24
CA VAL A 343 14.68 8.60 -10.98
C VAL A 343 14.60 8.33 -12.48
N GLY A 344 14.06 7.16 -12.88
CA GLY A 344 13.99 6.72 -14.28
C GLY A 344 15.32 6.21 -14.83
N LEU A 345 16.23 5.77 -13.96
CA LEU A 345 17.53 5.18 -14.28
C LEU A 345 17.68 3.82 -13.62
N PRO A 346 18.50 2.90 -14.16
CA PRO A 346 18.79 1.63 -13.51
C PRO A 346 19.28 1.82 -12.06
N LEU A 347 18.77 0.99 -11.13
CA LEU A 347 19.07 1.12 -9.70
C LEU A 347 20.58 1.14 -9.43
N VAL A 348 21.35 0.27 -10.09
CA VAL A 348 22.82 0.21 -9.98
C VAL A 348 23.45 1.57 -10.27
N GLN A 349 23.04 2.22 -11.38
CA GLN A 349 23.60 3.52 -11.78
C GLN A 349 23.29 4.63 -10.76
N VAL A 350 22.11 4.58 -10.14
CA VAL A 350 21.73 5.58 -9.14
C VAL A 350 22.46 5.31 -7.83
N ILE A 351 22.53 4.06 -7.39
CA ILE A 351 23.23 3.65 -6.16
C ILE A 351 24.72 3.98 -6.24
N ASP A 352 25.37 3.82 -7.40
CA ASP A 352 26.79 4.18 -7.61
C ASP A 352 27.07 5.67 -7.40
N THR A 353 26.06 6.53 -7.50
CA THR A 353 26.18 7.98 -7.22
C THR A 353 25.99 8.33 -5.75
N ILE A 354 25.58 7.39 -4.93
CA ILE A 354 25.20 7.61 -3.53
C ILE A 354 26.12 6.78 -2.62
N SER A 355 26.75 7.44 -1.64
CA SER A 355 27.55 6.75 -0.63
C SER A 355 26.62 6.07 0.38
N LEU A 356 26.39 4.77 0.28
CA LEU A 356 25.53 3.98 1.16
C LEU A 356 26.35 2.99 2.01
N PRO A 357 25.83 2.55 3.18
CA PRO A 357 26.40 1.43 3.91
C PRO A 357 26.37 0.14 3.08
N GLN A 358 27.33 -0.75 3.31
CA GLN A 358 27.40 -2.02 2.61
C GLN A 358 26.13 -2.87 2.83
N SER A 359 25.57 -2.88 4.06
CA SER A 359 24.33 -3.59 4.37
C SER A 359 23.13 -3.14 3.51
N VAL A 360 23.07 -1.85 3.17
CA VAL A 360 22.03 -1.26 2.29
C VAL A 360 22.27 -1.68 0.85
N THR A 361 23.50 -1.56 0.37
CA THR A 361 23.85 -1.91 -1.02
C THR A 361 23.66 -3.41 -1.29
N ASP A 362 24.07 -4.27 -0.35
CA ASP A 362 23.90 -5.72 -0.45
C ASP A 362 22.43 -6.11 -0.56
N ALA A 363 21.57 -5.50 0.24
CA ALA A 363 20.14 -5.77 0.19
C ALA A 363 19.49 -5.29 -1.13
N LEU A 364 19.87 -4.10 -1.61
CA LEU A 364 19.25 -3.49 -2.80
C LEU A 364 19.72 -4.11 -4.12
N LEU A 365 21.02 -4.44 -4.23
CA LEU A 365 21.62 -4.86 -5.50
C LEU A 365 21.88 -6.37 -5.59
N HIS A 366 22.06 -7.04 -4.45
CA HIS A 366 22.51 -8.43 -4.42
C HIS A 366 21.52 -9.36 -3.71
N ASP A 367 20.39 -8.84 -3.23
CA ASP A 367 19.42 -9.60 -2.43
C ASP A 367 20.09 -10.43 -1.31
N SER A 368 21.05 -9.83 -0.63
CA SER A 368 21.91 -10.48 0.35
C SER A 368 22.16 -9.62 1.59
N GLY A 369 22.81 -10.20 2.60
CA GLY A 369 23.12 -9.49 3.85
C GLY A 369 21.95 -9.42 4.83
N LEU A 370 22.17 -8.66 5.90
CA LEU A 370 21.29 -8.60 7.07
C LEU A 370 19.88 -8.05 6.75
N LEU A 371 19.78 -7.13 5.81
CA LEU A 371 18.54 -6.41 5.52
C LEU A 371 17.71 -7.03 4.39
N ALA A 372 18.28 -7.94 3.58
CA ALA A 372 17.57 -8.56 2.47
C ALA A 372 16.33 -9.36 2.90
N PRO A 373 16.31 -10.16 3.99
CA PRO A 373 15.11 -10.85 4.42
C PRO A 373 13.95 -9.90 4.77
N PHE A 374 14.25 -8.74 5.35
CA PHE A 374 13.23 -7.73 5.66
C PHE A 374 12.65 -7.12 4.38
N LEU A 375 13.48 -6.88 3.36
CA LEU A 375 13.00 -6.41 2.06
C LEU A 375 12.11 -7.44 1.39
N ARG A 376 12.51 -8.72 1.38
CA ARG A 376 11.69 -9.81 0.82
C ARG A 376 10.35 -9.92 1.54
N LEU A 377 10.33 -9.86 2.87
CA LEU A 377 9.09 -9.88 3.65
C LEU A 377 8.19 -8.69 3.30
N THR A 378 8.77 -7.49 3.19
CA THR A 378 8.03 -6.29 2.79
C THR A 378 7.42 -6.43 1.40
N LEU A 379 8.17 -6.95 0.43
CA LEU A 379 7.68 -7.22 -0.92
C LEU A 379 6.61 -8.33 -0.95
N ALA A 380 6.76 -9.38 -0.13
CA ALA A 380 5.74 -10.41 0.02
C ALA A 380 4.43 -9.83 0.58
N CYS A 381 4.53 -8.86 1.51
CA CYS A 381 3.37 -8.13 2.02
C CYS A 381 2.66 -7.33 0.92
N GLU A 382 3.38 -6.69 0.03
CA GLU A 382 2.79 -5.89 -1.06
C GLU A 382 2.20 -6.74 -2.18
N ASN A 383 2.89 -7.84 -2.54
CA ASN A 383 2.52 -8.69 -3.67
C ASN A 383 1.43 -9.71 -3.33
N VAL A 384 0.99 -9.75 -2.07
CA VAL A 384 0.07 -10.80 -1.56
C VAL A 384 0.63 -12.20 -1.85
N ASP A 385 1.96 -12.36 -1.67
CA ASP A 385 2.66 -13.63 -1.87
C ASP A 385 2.71 -14.39 -0.54
N ASP A 386 1.74 -15.27 -0.33
CA ASP A 386 1.59 -16.02 0.92
C ASP A 386 2.73 -17.01 1.16
N VAL A 387 3.33 -17.55 0.08
CA VAL A 387 4.46 -18.48 0.20
C VAL A 387 5.71 -17.74 0.65
N ALA A 388 6.08 -16.67 -0.05
CA ALA A 388 7.21 -15.85 0.34
C ALA A 388 7.00 -15.20 1.72
N PHE A 389 5.77 -14.83 2.08
CA PHE A 389 5.43 -14.32 3.41
C PHE A 389 5.72 -15.35 4.49
N ALA A 390 5.22 -16.59 4.35
CA ALA A 390 5.42 -17.64 5.34
C ALA A 390 6.91 -18.00 5.48
N GLU A 391 7.64 -18.17 4.37
CA GLU A 391 9.06 -18.47 4.39
C GLU A 391 9.89 -17.38 5.07
N THR A 392 9.58 -16.11 4.79
CA THR A 392 10.35 -14.98 5.34
C THR A 392 10.02 -14.69 6.80
N THR A 393 8.76 -14.86 7.22
CA THR A 393 8.37 -14.73 8.63
C THR A 393 9.01 -15.82 9.49
N GLU A 394 9.04 -17.06 9.00
CA GLU A 394 9.74 -18.16 9.68
C GLU A 394 11.24 -17.89 9.79
N ALA A 395 11.89 -17.46 8.71
CA ALA A 395 13.32 -17.14 8.67
C ALA A 395 13.70 -16.01 9.64
N LEU A 396 12.84 -15.00 9.79
CA LEU A 396 13.04 -13.87 10.70
C LEU A 396 12.50 -14.15 12.12
N GLN A 397 11.84 -15.28 12.35
CA GLN A 397 11.18 -15.60 13.62
C GLN A 397 10.17 -14.53 14.07
N LEU A 398 9.54 -13.86 13.12
CA LEU A 398 8.49 -12.89 13.36
C LEU A 398 7.13 -13.59 13.31
N THR A 399 6.20 -13.14 14.14
CA THR A 399 4.82 -13.60 14.08
C THR A 399 4.02 -12.79 13.06
N ASP A 400 3.00 -13.40 12.47
CA ASP A 400 2.08 -12.71 11.56
C ASP A 400 1.49 -11.45 12.19
N HIS A 401 1.22 -11.49 13.50
CA HIS A 401 0.71 -10.32 14.24
C HIS A 401 1.71 -9.16 14.26
N GLN A 402 3.00 -9.42 14.50
CA GLN A 402 4.04 -8.38 14.48
C GLN A 402 4.14 -7.75 13.10
N VAL A 403 4.15 -8.58 12.04
CA VAL A 403 4.25 -8.09 10.67
C VAL A 403 3.02 -7.26 10.29
N ASN A 404 1.83 -7.74 10.59
CA ASN A 404 0.59 -7.03 10.28
C ASN A 404 0.48 -5.72 11.06
N TRP A 405 0.83 -5.72 12.34
CA TRP A 405 0.86 -4.52 13.16
C TRP A 405 1.84 -3.48 12.62
N ALA A 406 3.06 -3.92 12.29
CA ALA A 406 4.07 -3.06 11.69
C ALA A 406 3.58 -2.48 10.34
N HIS A 407 2.91 -3.30 9.51
CA HIS A 407 2.37 -2.85 8.23
C HIS A 407 1.28 -1.79 8.41
N LEU A 408 0.33 -2.01 9.32
CA LEU A 408 -0.70 -1.01 9.63
C LEU A 408 -0.10 0.31 10.13
N GLN A 409 0.88 0.25 11.02
CA GLN A 409 1.58 1.45 11.48
C GLN A 409 2.34 2.17 10.36
N ALA A 410 2.97 1.41 9.44
CA ALA A 410 3.67 1.99 8.31
C ALA A 410 2.72 2.74 7.37
N LEU A 411 1.55 2.15 7.10
CA LEU A 411 0.50 2.76 6.29
C LEU A 411 -0.03 4.05 6.92
N ALA A 412 -0.35 3.98 8.21
CA ALA A 412 -0.82 5.11 8.99
C ALA A 412 0.19 6.28 8.96
N TRP A 413 1.45 5.96 9.18
CA TRP A 413 2.51 6.96 9.15
C TRP A 413 2.70 7.59 7.76
N ALA A 414 2.63 6.80 6.69
CA ALA A 414 2.72 7.31 5.32
C ALA A 414 1.63 8.35 5.02
N GLU A 415 0.40 8.14 5.49
CA GLU A 415 -0.68 9.12 5.34
C GLU A 415 -0.35 10.46 6.02
N THR A 416 0.26 10.43 7.21
CA THR A 416 0.65 11.68 7.90
C THR A 416 1.69 12.48 7.12
N VAL A 417 2.61 11.78 6.42
CA VAL A 417 3.65 12.42 5.59
C VAL A 417 3.05 13.10 4.36
N PHE A 418 1.99 12.52 3.77
CA PHE A 418 1.35 13.09 2.57
C PHE A 418 0.25 14.10 2.89
N SER A 419 -0.44 13.98 4.03
CA SER A 419 -1.52 14.90 4.45
C SER A 419 -0.99 16.23 4.99
N ALA A 420 0.29 16.33 5.32
CA ALA A 420 0.94 17.57 5.75
C ALA A 420 1.23 18.55 4.60
N LYS A 421 0.31 18.64 3.62
CA LYS A 421 0.37 19.58 2.48
C LYS A 421 -0.37 20.86 2.79
#